data_3ea50da33edeea08c96e73d558e04b41
#
_entry.id   3ea50da33edeea08c96e73d558e04b41
#
_cell.length_a   1.000
_cell.length_b   1.000
_cell.length_c   1.000
_cell.angle_alpha   90.00
_cell.angle_beta   90.00
_cell.angle_gamma   90.00
#
_symmetry.space_group_name_H-M   'P 1'
#
loop_
_entity.id
_entity.type
_entity.pdbx_description
1 polymer ?
#
loop_
_entity_poly.entity_id
_entity_poly.type
_entity_poly.pdbx_seq_one_letter_code
_entity_poly.pdbx_strand_id
1 'polypeptide(L)'
;MAWYAAKMTETRRRTPTGERADLKRRAIVDAARETFLARGFEAGIDVIARQADVSKVTIYNHFGSKSELFHAVIHDALKEALQQSTLALEKSLAESDDIREILVQTARGWVAGMAQPQVLALRALVASEAQRFPELGQAWKANGPDLTSAILAGEFRKRINAGELAIPDVELALVQLYALVLYPHFTHAAYGERIGEQRTDDLINRGVDMFLAYYSA
;
A
#
# COMPACT_ATOMS: atom_id res chain seq x y z
N MET A 1 40.89 30.23 5.37
CA MET A 1 40.24 28.92 5.16
C MET A 1 39.29 28.51 6.32
N ALA A 2 38.83 29.45 7.15
CA ALA A 2 37.95 29.13 8.30
C ALA A 2 36.55 29.78 8.20
N TRP A 3 36.19 30.39 7.05
CA TRP A 3 34.93 31.14 6.91
C TRP A 3 33.84 30.40 6.12
N TYR A 4 34.12 29.20 5.61
CA TYR A 4 33.17 28.40 4.80
C TYR A 4 32.48 27.25 5.58
N ALA A 5 32.87 27.03 6.85
CA ALA A 5 32.37 25.93 7.66
C ALA A 5 31.19 26.30 8.60
N ALA A 6 30.71 27.55 8.60
CA ALA A 6 29.76 28.04 9.60
C ALA A 6 28.33 28.31 9.07
N LYS A 7 27.92 27.78 7.90
CA LYS A 7 26.60 28.03 7.32
C LYS A 7 25.84 26.79 6.86
N MET A 8 26.09 25.65 7.42
CA MET A 8 25.18 24.49 7.38
C MET A 8 24.54 24.24 8.74
N THR A 9 23.96 25.27 9.33
CA THR A 9 22.88 25.03 10.28
C THR A 9 21.66 24.61 9.47
N GLU A 10 21.50 23.30 9.35
CA GLU A 10 20.27 22.63 8.97
C GLU A 10 19.16 23.22 9.83
N THR A 11 18.39 24.15 9.26
CA THR A 11 17.20 24.67 9.89
C THR A 11 16.25 23.49 9.98
N ARG A 12 16.26 22.78 11.10
CA ARG A 12 15.33 21.71 11.42
C ARG A 12 13.92 22.28 11.22
N ARG A 13 13.34 22.04 10.03
CA ARG A 13 11.97 22.45 9.70
C ARG A 13 11.07 21.86 10.77
N ARG A 14 10.48 22.70 11.61
CA ARG A 14 9.46 22.26 12.56
C ARG A 14 8.23 21.92 11.76
N THR A 15 7.95 20.63 11.60
CA THR A 15 6.68 20.17 11.05
C THR A 15 5.55 20.76 11.90
N PRO A 16 4.54 21.40 11.29
CA PRO A 16 3.41 21.92 12.03
C PRO A 16 2.72 20.82 12.84
N THR A 17 2.34 21.12 14.08
CA THR A 17 1.71 20.16 15.00
C THR A 17 0.41 20.71 15.56
N GLY A 18 -0.49 19.82 15.99
CA GLY A 18 -1.79 20.12 16.57
C GLY A 18 -2.94 19.96 15.58
N GLU A 19 -4.17 19.93 16.08
CA GLU A 19 -5.40 19.60 15.35
C GLU A 19 -5.57 20.39 14.03
N ARG A 20 -5.30 21.69 14.05
CA ARG A 20 -5.36 22.52 12.84
C ARG A 20 -4.31 22.15 11.80
N ALA A 21 -3.14 21.71 12.24
CA ALA A 21 -2.08 21.24 11.33
C ALA A 21 -2.47 19.90 10.71
N ASP A 22 -3.09 19.01 11.48
CA ASP A 22 -3.56 17.70 11.02
C ASP A 22 -4.71 17.84 10.00
N LEU A 23 -5.65 18.76 10.23
CA LEU A 23 -6.71 19.08 9.27
C LEU A 23 -6.13 19.60 7.95
N LYS A 24 -5.17 20.54 8.02
CA LYS A 24 -4.48 21.04 6.81
C LYS A 24 -3.69 19.95 6.10
N ARG A 25 -3.00 19.08 6.86
CA ARG A 25 -2.26 17.96 6.29
C ARG A 25 -3.18 17.03 5.50
N ARG A 26 -4.34 16.67 6.05
CA ARG A 26 -5.34 15.85 5.36
C ARG A 26 -5.85 16.52 4.09
N ALA A 27 -6.26 17.78 4.17
CA ALA A 27 -6.73 18.55 3.01
C ALA A 27 -5.69 18.62 1.88
N ILE A 28 -4.40 18.76 2.22
CA ILE A 28 -3.31 18.76 1.24
C ILE A 28 -3.15 17.37 0.61
N VAL A 29 -3.19 16.29 1.39
CA VAL A 29 -3.07 14.91 0.87
C VAL A 29 -4.23 14.57 -0.06
N ASP A 30 -5.47 14.93 0.29
CA ASP A 30 -6.66 14.69 -0.53
C ASP A 30 -6.59 15.46 -1.85
N ALA A 31 -6.28 16.75 -1.81
CA ALA A 31 -6.07 17.57 -3.01
C ALA A 31 -4.91 17.04 -3.89
N ALA A 32 -3.83 16.58 -3.26
CA ALA A 32 -2.70 15.99 -3.98
C ALA A 32 -3.09 14.67 -4.65
N ARG A 33 -3.84 13.80 -3.97
CA ARG A 33 -4.35 12.54 -4.53
C ARG A 33 -5.16 12.79 -5.79
N GLU A 34 -6.17 13.66 -5.72
CA GLU A 34 -7.00 14.03 -6.86
C GLU A 34 -6.18 14.64 -8.00
N THR A 35 -5.28 15.57 -7.68
CA THR A 35 -4.44 16.24 -8.68
C THR A 35 -3.51 15.26 -9.39
N PHE A 36 -2.85 14.37 -8.65
CA PHE A 36 -1.93 13.38 -9.23
C PHE A 36 -2.67 12.35 -10.07
N LEU A 37 -3.85 11.90 -9.65
CA LEU A 37 -4.66 10.97 -10.44
C LEU A 37 -5.18 11.62 -11.74
N ALA A 38 -5.53 12.90 -11.70
CA ALA A 38 -6.06 13.61 -12.87
C ALA A 38 -4.98 14.07 -13.85
N ARG A 39 -3.76 14.40 -13.39
CA ARG A 39 -2.74 15.12 -14.17
C ARG A 39 -1.35 14.48 -14.15
N GLY A 40 -1.21 13.30 -13.52
CA GLY A 40 0.08 12.63 -13.34
C GLY A 40 0.94 13.26 -12.24
N PHE A 41 2.08 12.62 -11.98
CA PHE A 41 3.03 13.11 -10.96
C PHE A 41 3.65 14.46 -11.32
N GLU A 42 3.72 14.83 -12.60
CA GLU A 42 4.27 16.13 -13.05
C GLU A 42 3.42 17.34 -12.65
N ALA A 43 2.18 17.15 -12.21
CA ALA A 43 1.31 18.25 -11.78
C ALA A 43 2.01 19.18 -10.79
N GLY A 44 1.87 20.49 -11.00
CA GLY A 44 2.55 21.52 -10.19
C GLY A 44 1.97 21.61 -8.78
N ILE A 45 2.82 21.85 -7.79
CA ILE A 45 2.41 22.08 -6.38
C ILE A 45 1.44 23.26 -6.25
N ASP A 46 1.51 24.25 -7.18
CA ASP A 46 0.59 25.40 -7.19
C ASP A 46 -0.87 24.99 -7.43
N VAL A 47 -1.10 23.92 -8.20
CA VAL A 47 -2.45 23.37 -8.43
C VAL A 47 -2.98 22.76 -7.14
N ILE A 48 -2.15 21.94 -6.48
CA ILE A 48 -2.48 21.30 -5.21
C ILE A 48 -2.76 22.35 -4.13
N ALA A 49 -1.92 23.39 -4.04
CA ALA A 49 -2.05 24.46 -3.06
C ALA A 49 -3.39 25.19 -3.20
N ARG A 50 -3.80 25.52 -4.42
CA ARG A 50 -5.10 26.14 -4.70
C ARG A 50 -6.27 25.23 -4.33
N GLN A 51 -6.18 23.95 -4.66
CA GLN A 51 -7.25 22.98 -4.38
C GLN A 51 -7.40 22.71 -2.89
N ALA A 52 -6.29 22.71 -2.14
CA ALA A 52 -6.27 22.51 -0.69
C ALA A 52 -6.54 23.81 0.11
N ASP A 53 -6.75 24.95 -0.54
CA ASP A 53 -6.88 26.28 0.07
C ASP A 53 -5.73 26.62 1.03
N VAL A 54 -4.49 26.37 0.58
CA VAL A 54 -3.29 26.68 1.34
C VAL A 54 -2.23 27.36 0.46
N SER A 55 -1.22 27.97 1.10
CA SER A 55 -0.07 28.45 0.37
C SER A 55 0.88 27.30 -0.03
N LYS A 56 1.62 27.48 -1.13
CA LYS A 56 2.72 26.58 -1.53
C LYS A 56 3.74 26.37 -0.41
N VAL A 57 4.04 27.43 0.35
CA VAL A 57 4.94 27.39 1.50
C VAL A 57 4.38 26.44 2.58
N THR A 58 3.06 26.46 2.78
CA THR A 58 2.39 25.55 3.74
C THR A 58 2.62 24.08 3.34
N ILE A 59 2.48 23.72 2.05
CA ILE A 59 2.75 22.36 1.58
C ILE A 59 4.20 21.96 1.88
N TYR A 60 5.17 22.81 1.53
CA TYR A 60 6.58 22.49 1.79
C TYR A 60 6.93 22.43 3.29
N ASN A 61 6.22 23.19 4.14
CA ASN A 61 6.40 23.08 5.59
C ASN A 61 5.89 21.75 6.14
N HIS A 62 4.82 21.18 5.57
CA HIS A 62 4.27 19.89 6.00
C HIS A 62 5.04 18.69 5.44
N PHE A 63 5.45 18.74 4.19
CA PHE A 63 5.96 17.57 3.46
C PHE A 63 7.41 17.69 3.00
N GLY A 64 7.97 18.89 2.97
CA GLY A 64 9.37 19.12 2.53
C GLY A 64 9.56 19.09 1.02
N SER A 65 9.04 18.08 0.33
CA SER A 65 9.14 17.94 -1.13
C SER A 65 7.85 17.40 -1.75
N LYS A 66 7.78 17.45 -3.07
CA LYS A 66 6.68 16.87 -3.85
C LYS A 66 6.67 15.33 -3.74
N SER A 67 7.86 14.70 -3.73
CA SER A 67 8.00 13.26 -3.55
C SER A 67 7.49 12.83 -2.17
N GLU A 68 7.84 13.55 -1.11
CA GLU A 68 7.33 13.27 0.24
C GLU A 68 5.81 13.46 0.35
N LEU A 69 5.24 14.44 -0.35
CA LEU A 69 3.79 14.58 -0.44
C LEU A 69 3.16 13.37 -1.16
N PHE A 70 3.78 12.90 -2.24
CA PHE A 70 3.31 11.72 -2.96
C PHE A 70 3.42 10.45 -2.10
N HIS A 71 4.52 10.29 -1.34
CA HIS A 71 4.67 9.22 -0.35
C HIS A 71 3.52 9.23 0.67
N ALA A 72 3.14 10.42 1.16
CA ALA A 72 2.01 10.54 2.07
C ALA A 72 0.68 10.15 1.41
N VAL A 73 0.46 10.50 0.14
CA VAL A 73 -0.72 10.08 -0.64
C VAL A 73 -0.78 8.55 -0.77
N ILE A 74 0.34 7.91 -1.13
CA ILE A 74 0.41 6.44 -1.21
C ILE A 74 0.16 5.81 0.15
N HIS A 75 0.86 6.29 1.19
CA HIS A 75 0.72 5.78 2.55
C HIS A 75 -0.74 5.82 3.02
N ASP A 76 -1.40 6.98 2.90
CA ASP A 76 -2.76 7.14 3.40
C ASP A 76 -3.76 6.28 2.60
N ALA A 77 -3.61 6.18 1.27
CA ALA A 77 -4.46 5.35 0.42
C ALA A 77 -4.29 3.84 0.72
N LEU A 78 -3.04 3.37 0.87
CA LEU A 78 -2.78 1.96 1.16
C LEU A 78 -3.12 1.60 2.60
N LYS A 79 -2.89 2.50 3.55
CA LYS A 79 -3.31 2.30 4.94
C LYS A 79 -4.82 2.11 5.04
N GLU A 80 -5.60 2.94 4.37
CA GLU A 80 -7.07 2.83 4.32
C GLU A 80 -7.49 1.51 3.66
N ALA A 81 -6.89 1.18 2.51
CA ALA A 81 -7.19 -0.04 1.75
C ALA A 81 -6.87 -1.33 2.52
N LEU A 82 -5.81 -1.34 3.32
CA LEU A 82 -5.32 -2.53 4.03
C LEU A 82 -5.79 -2.61 5.49
N GLN A 83 -6.31 -1.53 6.06
CA GLN A 83 -6.72 -1.52 7.47
C GLN A 83 -7.75 -2.61 7.77
N GLN A 84 -8.78 -2.75 6.94
CA GLN A 84 -9.81 -3.76 7.14
C GLN A 84 -9.28 -5.18 6.94
N SER A 85 -8.39 -5.39 5.98
CA SER A 85 -7.78 -6.70 5.76
C SER A 85 -6.85 -7.13 6.89
N THR A 86 -6.10 -6.18 7.47
CA THR A 86 -5.25 -6.45 8.64
C THR A 86 -6.10 -6.84 9.85
N LEU A 87 -7.16 -6.08 10.14
CA LEU A 87 -8.10 -6.41 11.22
C LEU A 87 -8.81 -7.75 11.01
N ALA A 88 -9.21 -8.05 9.76
CA ALA A 88 -9.83 -9.33 9.41
C ALA A 88 -8.85 -10.51 9.61
N LEU A 89 -7.59 -10.34 9.22
CA LEU A 89 -6.54 -11.34 9.44
C LEU A 89 -6.30 -11.57 10.93
N GLU A 90 -6.11 -10.53 11.73
CA GLU A 90 -5.91 -10.63 13.17
C GLU A 90 -7.09 -11.34 13.85
N LYS A 91 -8.32 -11.00 13.45
CA LYS A 91 -9.53 -11.66 13.94
C LYS A 91 -9.58 -13.14 13.54
N SER A 92 -9.32 -13.46 12.27
CA SER A 92 -9.33 -14.86 11.79
C SER A 92 -8.29 -15.71 12.52
N LEU A 93 -7.10 -15.16 12.78
CA LEU A 93 -6.05 -15.83 13.56
C LEU A 93 -6.43 -16.06 15.03
N ALA A 94 -7.31 -15.23 15.59
CA ALA A 94 -7.80 -15.38 16.96
C ALA A 94 -8.98 -16.37 17.08
N GLU A 95 -9.78 -16.51 16.03
CA GLU A 95 -11.03 -17.25 16.04
C GLU A 95 -10.95 -18.64 15.36
N SER A 96 -9.95 -18.88 14.51
CA SER A 96 -9.80 -20.12 13.76
C SER A 96 -8.37 -20.63 13.76
N ASP A 97 -8.22 -21.96 13.88
CA ASP A 97 -6.95 -22.66 13.66
C ASP A 97 -6.86 -23.24 12.23
N ASP A 98 -7.92 -23.14 11.44
CA ASP A 98 -7.92 -23.62 10.05
C ASP A 98 -7.17 -22.63 9.15
N ILE A 99 -5.96 -23.02 8.73
CA ILE A 99 -5.12 -22.20 7.85
C ILE A 99 -5.81 -21.87 6.53
N ARG A 100 -6.65 -22.76 5.99
CA ARG A 100 -7.38 -22.49 4.75
C ARG A 100 -8.38 -21.35 4.93
N GLU A 101 -9.15 -21.40 6.03
CA GLU A 101 -10.11 -20.34 6.35
C GLU A 101 -9.41 -19.00 6.55
N ILE A 102 -8.31 -18.97 7.33
CA ILE A 102 -7.50 -17.79 7.56
C ILE A 102 -7.02 -17.19 6.24
N LEU A 103 -6.49 -18.00 5.32
CA LEU A 103 -5.98 -17.53 4.03
C LEU A 103 -7.09 -17.02 3.11
N VAL A 104 -8.26 -17.68 3.09
CA VAL A 104 -9.42 -17.24 2.31
C VAL A 104 -9.92 -15.87 2.81
N GLN A 105 -10.09 -15.69 4.12
CA GLN A 105 -10.54 -14.41 4.69
C GLN A 105 -9.51 -13.29 4.46
N THR A 106 -8.23 -13.60 4.60
CA THR A 106 -7.14 -12.67 4.30
C THR A 106 -7.16 -12.24 2.84
N ALA A 107 -7.28 -13.19 1.91
CA ALA A 107 -7.34 -12.92 0.48
C ALA A 107 -8.56 -12.07 0.10
N ARG A 108 -9.73 -12.34 0.70
CA ARG A 108 -10.93 -11.49 0.53
C ARG A 108 -10.68 -10.06 0.99
N GLY A 109 -10.06 -9.88 2.15
CA GLY A 109 -9.68 -8.56 2.67
C GLY A 109 -8.72 -7.82 1.72
N TRP A 110 -7.71 -8.51 1.19
CA TRP A 110 -6.78 -7.92 0.21
C TRP A 110 -7.48 -7.48 -1.06
N VAL A 111 -8.33 -8.35 -1.65
CA VAL A 111 -9.06 -7.99 -2.87
C VAL A 111 -10.02 -6.83 -2.61
N ALA A 112 -10.77 -6.86 -1.50
CA ALA A 112 -11.69 -5.78 -1.15
C ALA A 112 -10.99 -4.42 -1.00
N GLY A 113 -9.78 -4.39 -0.42
CA GLY A 113 -8.99 -3.17 -0.26
C GLY A 113 -8.27 -2.77 -1.55
N MET A 114 -7.48 -3.67 -2.12
CA MET A 114 -6.55 -3.36 -3.20
C MET A 114 -7.21 -3.26 -4.59
N ALA A 115 -8.39 -3.88 -4.79
CA ALA A 115 -9.15 -3.77 -6.03
C ALA A 115 -10.08 -2.56 -6.08
N GLN A 116 -10.02 -1.66 -5.10
CA GLN A 116 -10.76 -0.39 -5.14
C GLN A 116 -10.29 0.49 -6.31
N PRO A 117 -11.20 1.16 -7.03
CA PRO A 117 -10.86 1.95 -8.21
C PRO A 117 -9.75 2.98 -7.96
N GLN A 118 -9.80 3.65 -6.82
CA GLN A 118 -8.82 4.68 -6.44
C GLN A 118 -7.43 4.09 -6.20
N VAL A 119 -7.34 2.91 -5.57
CA VAL A 119 -6.08 2.21 -5.31
C VAL A 119 -5.49 1.68 -6.63
N LEU A 120 -6.33 1.12 -7.50
CA LEU A 120 -5.92 0.66 -8.83
C LEU A 120 -5.42 1.81 -9.70
N ALA A 121 -6.09 2.96 -9.69
CA ALA A 121 -5.67 4.15 -10.42
C ALA A 121 -4.32 4.70 -9.88
N LEU A 122 -4.15 4.74 -8.55
CA LEU A 122 -2.89 5.15 -7.93
C LEU A 122 -1.75 4.17 -8.28
N ARG A 123 -2.03 2.87 -8.28
CA ARG A 123 -1.08 1.84 -8.70
C ARG A 123 -0.66 2.03 -10.16
N ALA A 124 -1.60 2.30 -11.06
CA ALA A 124 -1.31 2.56 -12.47
C ALA A 124 -0.43 3.80 -12.65
N LEU A 125 -0.71 4.87 -11.91
CA LEU A 125 0.11 6.08 -11.90
C LEU A 125 1.54 5.77 -11.42
N VAL A 126 1.69 5.05 -10.31
CA VAL A 126 3.02 4.63 -9.82
C VAL A 126 3.76 3.80 -10.88
N ALA A 127 3.10 2.82 -11.48
CA ALA A 127 3.72 1.96 -12.48
C ALA A 127 4.19 2.73 -13.73
N SER A 128 3.41 3.72 -14.18
CA SER A 128 3.77 4.55 -15.35
C SER A 128 4.93 5.51 -15.09
N GLU A 129 5.08 5.97 -13.84
CA GLU A 129 6.08 6.99 -13.47
C GLU A 129 7.33 6.41 -12.80
N ALA A 130 7.29 5.16 -12.33
CA ALA A 130 8.36 4.55 -11.52
C ALA A 130 9.71 4.45 -12.25
N GLN A 131 9.73 4.38 -13.58
CA GLN A 131 10.99 4.40 -14.34
C GLN A 131 11.66 5.78 -14.28
N ARG A 132 10.87 6.84 -14.26
CA ARG A 132 11.35 8.23 -14.19
C ARG A 132 11.58 8.68 -12.75
N PHE A 133 10.77 8.19 -11.82
CA PHE A 133 10.76 8.52 -10.40
C PHE A 133 10.76 7.23 -9.57
N PRO A 134 11.92 6.55 -9.41
CA PRO A 134 12.01 5.25 -8.72
C PRO A 134 11.49 5.28 -7.27
N GLU A 135 11.55 6.44 -6.61
CA GLU A 135 11.04 6.65 -5.26
C GLU A 135 9.53 6.38 -5.13
N LEU A 136 8.75 6.56 -6.20
CA LEU A 136 7.31 6.28 -6.20
C LEU A 136 7.03 4.77 -6.08
N GLY A 137 7.81 3.96 -6.81
CA GLY A 137 7.75 2.50 -6.70
C GLY A 137 8.19 1.99 -5.33
N GLN A 138 9.24 2.60 -4.76
CA GLN A 138 9.70 2.30 -3.40
C GLN A 138 8.62 2.63 -2.35
N ALA A 139 7.97 3.79 -2.48
CA ALA A 139 6.88 4.18 -1.59
C ALA A 139 5.70 3.20 -1.65
N TRP A 140 5.33 2.77 -2.86
CA TRP A 140 4.27 1.76 -3.03
C TRP A 140 4.63 0.45 -2.34
N LYS A 141 5.84 -0.07 -2.55
CA LYS A 141 6.30 -1.33 -1.96
C LYS A 141 6.31 -1.27 -0.44
N ALA A 142 6.88 -0.21 0.13
CA ALA A 142 7.04 -0.06 1.58
C ALA A 142 5.70 0.12 2.34
N ASN A 143 4.67 0.66 1.69
CA ASN A 143 3.38 0.94 2.35
C ASN A 143 2.27 -0.07 2.00
N GLY A 144 2.49 -0.98 1.04
CA GLY A 144 1.50 -1.95 0.57
C GLY A 144 1.75 -3.36 1.08
N PRO A 145 2.43 -4.21 0.30
CA PRO A 145 2.55 -5.63 0.59
C PRO A 145 3.21 -5.96 1.94
N ASP A 146 4.16 -5.13 2.37
CA ASP A 146 5.03 -5.45 3.51
C ASP A 146 4.30 -5.47 4.87
N LEU A 147 3.17 -4.75 5.02
CA LEU A 147 2.46 -4.67 6.31
C LEU A 147 1.73 -5.97 6.69
N THR A 148 0.95 -6.53 5.76
CA THR A 148 0.22 -7.80 6.00
C THR A 148 1.11 -9.02 5.87
N SER A 149 2.16 -8.93 5.05
CA SER A 149 3.15 -9.98 4.85
C SER A 149 3.86 -10.37 6.15
N ALA A 150 4.16 -9.42 7.04
CA ALA A 150 4.85 -9.71 8.29
C ALA A 150 4.00 -10.59 9.23
N ILE A 151 2.69 -10.33 9.31
CA ILE A 151 1.75 -11.12 10.16
C ILE A 151 1.63 -12.55 9.60
N LEU A 152 1.38 -12.70 8.30
CA LEU A 152 1.29 -14.01 7.66
C LEU A 152 2.61 -14.77 7.69
N ALA A 153 3.74 -14.10 7.51
CA ALA A 153 5.06 -14.75 7.65
C ALA A 153 5.25 -15.32 9.06
N GLY A 154 4.77 -14.60 10.08
CA GLY A 154 4.76 -15.09 11.45
C GLY A 154 3.93 -16.37 11.61
N GLU A 155 2.71 -16.37 11.06
CA GLU A 155 1.83 -17.53 11.10
C GLU A 155 2.39 -18.72 10.30
N PHE A 156 2.94 -18.49 9.11
CA PHE A 156 3.59 -19.56 8.33
C PHE A 156 4.76 -20.18 9.10
N ARG A 157 5.62 -19.39 9.73
CA ARG A 157 6.73 -19.92 10.55
C ARG A 157 6.22 -20.76 11.73
N LYS A 158 5.12 -20.33 12.38
CA LYS A 158 4.47 -21.10 13.45
C LYS A 158 4.00 -22.46 12.94
N ARG A 159 3.32 -22.51 11.78
CA ARG A 159 2.82 -23.74 11.15
C ARG A 159 3.93 -24.64 10.61
N ILE A 160 5.03 -24.08 10.11
CA ILE A 160 6.22 -24.83 9.74
C ILE A 160 6.81 -25.53 10.98
N ASN A 161 6.95 -24.81 12.09
CA ASN A 161 7.47 -25.38 13.34
C ASN A 161 6.55 -26.46 13.94
N ALA A 162 5.25 -26.38 13.67
CA ALA A 162 4.27 -27.41 14.05
C ALA A 162 4.24 -28.62 13.10
N GLY A 163 4.97 -28.57 11.97
CA GLY A 163 4.97 -29.62 10.95
C GLY A 163 3.70 -29.66 10.09
N GLU A 164 2.93 -28.57 10.06
CA GLU A 164 1.69 -28.46 9.26
C GLU A 164 1.96 -27.95 7.85
N LEU A 165 3.01 -27.13 7.68
CA LEU A 165 3.42 -26.58 6.40
C LEU A 165 4.89 -26.90 6.10
N ALA A 166 5.18 -27.17 4.83
CA ALA A 166 6.52 -27.43 4.30
C ALA A 166 6.96 -26.27 3.38
N ILE A 167 7.12 -25.07 3.93
CA ILE A 167 7.52 -23.86 3.19
C ILE A 167 9.02 -23.61 3.39
N PRO A 168 9.86 -23.82 2.37
CA PRO A 168 11.31 -23.58 2.47
C PRO A 168 11.68 -22.10 2.42
N ASP A 169 10.88 -21.29 1.72
CA ASP A 169 11.08 -19.84 1.55
C ASP A 169 9.73 -19.12 1.75
N VAL A 170 9.56 -18.53 2.94
CA VAL A 170 8.31 -17.85 3.35
C VAL A 170 8.05 -16.60 2.51
N GLU A 171 9.09 -15.87 2.10
CA GLU A 171 8.93 -14.65 1.30
C GLU A 171 8.44 -15.01 -0.11
N LEU A 172 9.03 -16.03 -0.73
CA LEU A 172 8.59 -16.54 -2.02
C LEU A 172 7.15 -17.08 -1.95
N ALA A 173 6.80 -17.82 -0.91
CA ALA A 173 5.44 -18.35 -0.72
C ALA A 173 4.40 -17.22 -0.62
N LEU A 174 4.70 -16.14 0.10
CA LEU A 174 3.83 -14.96 0.16
C LEU A 174 3.64 -14.31 -1.21
N VAL A 175 4.72 -14.15 -2.00
CA VAL A 175 4.63 -13.63 -3.37
C VAL A 175 3.75 -14.52 -4.25
N GLN A 176 3.86 -15.85 -4.12
CA GLN A 176 3.04 -16.82 -4.86
C GLN A 176 1.57 -16.75 -4.45
N LEU A 177 1.28 -16.64 -3.15
CA LEU A 177 -0.09 -16.46 -2.67
C LEU A 177 -0.71 -15.17 -3.24
N TYR A 178 0.00 -14.04 -3.19
CA TYR A 178 -0.44 -12.81 -3.82
C TYR A 178 -0.69 -12.96 -5.31
N ALA A 179 0.20 -13.66 -6.02
CA ALA A 179 0.05 -13.89 -7.45
C ALA A 179 -1.22 -14.67 -7.78
N LEU A 180 -1.57 -15.67 -6.97
CA LEU A 180 -2.75 -16.50 -7.18
C LEU A 180 -4.07 -15.73 -6.94
N VAL A 181 -4.12 -14.88 -5.91
CA VAL A 181 -5.40 -14.30 -5.46
C VAL A 181 -5.59 -12.84 -5.84
N LEU A 182 -4.53 -12.04 -5.92
CA LEU A 182 -4.62 -10.59 -6.08
C LEU A 182 -4.15 -10.08 -7.45
N TYR A 183 -3.07 -10.62 -8.02
CA TYR A 183 -2.54 -10.15 -9.30
C TYR A 183 -3.52 -10.21 -10.48
N PRO A 184 -4.43 -11.19 -10.59
CA PRO A 184 -5.45 -11.18 -11.64
C PRO A 184 -6.27 -9.88 -11.66
N HIS A 185 -6.63 -9.33 -10.50
CA HIS A 185 -7.36 -8.06 -10.40
C HIS A 185 -6.55 -6.88 -10.93
N PHE A 186 -5.24 -6.86 -10.66
CA PHE A 186 -4.35 -5.81 -11.18
C PHE A 186 -4.19 -5.88 -12.70
N THR A 187 -4.10 -7.10 -13.24
CA THR A 187 -3.96 -7.32 -14.68
C THR A 187 -5.22 -6.89 -15.42
N HIS A 188 -6.40 -7.32 -14.98
CA HIS A 188 -7.66 -6.90 -15.59
C HIS A 188 -7.87 -5.38 -15.49
N ALA A 189 -7.60 -4.79 -14.32
CA ALA A 189 -7.73 -3.36 -14.15
C ALA A 189 -6.81 -2.53 -15.06
N ALA A 190 -5.61 -3.03 -15.38
CA ALA A 190 -4.69 -2.36 -16.31
C ALA A 190 -5.27 -2.25 -17.74
N TYR A 191 -6.23 -3.10 -18.09
CA TYR A 191 -6.93 -3.07 -19.35
C TYR A 191 -8.38 -2.51 -19.25
N GLY A 192 -8.70 -1.86 -18.11
CA GLY A 192 -10.02 -1.26 -17.90
C GLY A 192 -11.13 -2.25 -17.56
N GLU A 193 -10.78 -3.50 -17.25
CA GLU A 193 -11.71 -4.56 -16.90
C GLU A 193 -11.82 -4.74 -15.39
N ARG A 194 -12.94 -5.34 -14.93
CA ARG A 194 -13.13 -5.76 -13.54
C ARG A 194 -13.52 -7.23 -13.50
N ILE A 195 -12.95 -7.94 -12.56
CA ILE A 195 -13.33 -9.32 -12.25
C ILE A 195 -14.63 -9.29 -11.44
N GLY A 196 -15.67 -10.01 -11.89
CA GLY A 196 -16.94 -10.12 -11.16
C GLY A 196 -16.81 -10.96 -9.88
N GLU A 197 -17.78 -10.82 -8.98
CA GLU A 197 -17.77 -11.44 -7.64
C GLU A 197 -17.55 -12.96 -7.67
N GLN A 198 -18.32 -13.68 -8.50
CA GLN A 198 -18.20 -15.15 -8.60
C GLN A 198 -16.79 -15.57 -9.04
N ARG A 199 -16.20 -14.87 -10.00
CA ARG A 199 -14.84 -15.17 -10.47
C ARG A 199 -13.80 -14.80 -9.42
N THR A 200 -14.04 -13.76 -8.64
CA THR A 200 -13.21 -13.36 -7.51
C THR A 200 -13.21 -14.45 -6.44
N ASP A 201 -14.38 -14.97 -6.06
CA ASP A 201 -14.49 -16.07 -5.11
C ASP A 201 -13.81 -17.35 -5.63
N ASP A 202 -13.96 -17.68 -6.91
CA ASP A 202 -13.26 -18.81 -7.54
C ASP A 202 -11.73 -18.64 -7.47
N LEU A 203 -11.21 -17.44 -7.80
CA LEU A 203 -9.77 -17.16 -7.75
C LEU A 203 -9.23 -17.28 -6.34
N ILE A 204 -9.94 -16.75 -5.35
CA ILE A 204 -9.52 -16.82 -3.94
C ILE A 204 -9.51 -18.29 -3.47
N ASN A 205 -10.65 -19.00 -3.58
CA ASN A 205 -10.75 -20.34 -3.03
C ASN A 205 -9.78 -21.30 -3.72
N ARG A 206 -9.76 -21.32 -5.06
CA ARG A 206 -8.86 -22.22 -5.81
C ARG A 206 -7.40 -21.82 -5.68
N GLY A 207 -7.11 -20.51 -5.60
CA GLY A 207 -5.74 -20.02 -5.37
C GLY A 207 -5.19 -20.46 -4.02
N VAL A 208 -6.01 -20.38 -2.95
CA VAL A 208 -5.66 -20.89 -1.63
C VAL A 208 -5.52 -22.41 -1.64
N ASP A 209 -6.43 -23.14 -2.30
CA ASP A 209 -6.36 -24.60 -2.42
C ASP A 209 -5.09 -25.05 -3.15
N MET A 210 -4.71 -24.38 -4.26
CA MET A 210 -3.45 -24.65 -4.97
C MET A 210 -2.23 -24.37 -4.11
N PHE A 211 -2.25 -23.27 -3.36
CA PHE A 211 -1.19 -22.91 -2.45
C PHE A 211 -0.98 -23.97 -1.37
N LEU A 212 -2.05 -24.35 -0.70
CA LEU A 212 -2.01 -25.37 0.36
C LEU A 212 -1.68 -26.77 -0.19
N ALA A 213 -2.17 -27.13 -1.37
CA ALA A 213 -1.80 -28.40 -2.01
C ALA A 213 -0.30 -28.54 -2.28
N TYR A 214 0.40 -27.40 -2.48
CA TYR A 214 1.84 -27.41 -2.70
C TYR A 214 2.65 -27.32 -1.40
N TYR A 215 2.14 -26.59 -0.39
CA TYR A 215 2.90 -26.26 0.82
C TYR A 215 2.44 -27.00 2.09
N SER A 216 1.39 -27.83 2.06
CA SER A 216 1.08 -28.72 3.18
C SER A 216 2.15 -29.81 3.36
N ALA A 217 2.43 -30.18 4.61
CA ALA A 217 3.41 -31.19 4.96
C ALA A 217 2.85 -32.60 4.79
#